data_cbf66e31657be4bc71dfff68c36d5cf7
#
_entry.id   cbf66e31657be4bc71dfff68c36d5cf7
#
_cell.length_a   1.000
_cell.length_b   1.000
_cell.length_c   1.000
_cell.angle_alpha   90.00
_cell.angle_beta   90.00
_cell.angle_gamma   90.00
#
_symmetry.space_group_name_H-M   'P 1'
#
loop_
_entity.id
_entity.type
_entity.pdbx_description
1 polymer ?
#
loop_
_entity_poly.entity_id
_entity_poly.type
_entity_poly.pdbx_seq_one_letter_code
_entity_poly.pdbx_strand_id
1 'polypeptide(L)'
;RHVMQKVIHERPRAISDTMEGIVDAGGFEAARFGANAAEGLGDIESVQILACGTSYYAGLTARYWLEDLAGIPCAVDIASEYRYRKVVANPRQLIVTISQSGETLDTMEALKYAKSLGQDRTLSICNVPESAIPRASKLVFYTRAGAEIGVASTKAFTTQLVALFALT
;
A
#
# COMPACT_ATOMS: atom_id res chain seq x y z
N ARG A 1 9.82 -28.89 10.57
CA ARG A 1 10.27 -28.04 9.45
C ARG A 1 10.02 -26.60 9.85
N HIS A 2 11.00 -25.74 9.65
CA HIS A 2 10.90 -24.34 10.04
C HIS A 2 9.92 -23.59 9.14
N VAL A 3 8.91 -22.98 9.72
CA VAL A 3 7.87 -22.19 9.02
C VAL A 3 8.50 -21.10 8.15
N MET A 4 9.54 -20.41 8.67
CA MET A 4 10.27 -19.37 7.95
C MET A 4 10.86 -19.89 6.62
N GLN A 5 11.46 -21.09 6.60
CA GLN A 5 12.01 -21.67 5.38
C GLN A 5 10.92 -21.86 4.30
N LYS A 6 9.74 -22.36 4.72
CA LYS A 6 8.59 -22.51 3.81
C LYS A 6 8.19 -21.14 3.20
N VAL A 7 8.03 -20.12 4.03
CA VAL A 7 7.62 -18.78 3.60
C VAL A 7 8.65 -18.16 2.64
N ILE A 8 9.96 -18.41 2.84
CA ILE A 8 11.01 -17.93 1.93
C ILE A 8 10.85 -18.58 0.54
N HIS A 9 10.58 -19.87 0.46
CA HIS A 9 10.40 -20.58 -0.82
C HIS A 9 9.07 -20.26 -1.52
N GLU A 10 8.09 -19.73 -0.80
CA GLU A 10 6.81 -19.26 -1.38
C GLU A 10 6.91 -17.89 -2.07
N ARG A 11 7.99 -17.13 -1.86
CA ARG A 11 8.13 -15.75 -2.40
C ARG A 11 7.98 -15.66 -3.92
N PRO A 12 8.65 -16.50 -4.75
CA PRO A 12 8.52 -16.37 -6.20
C PRO A 12 7.07 -16.51 -6.67
N ARG A 13 6.34 -17.46 -6.08
CA ARG A 13 4.92 -17.65 -6.37
C ARG A 13 4.09 -16.44 -5.90
N ALA A 14 4.32 -15.95 -4.68
CA ALA A 14 3.61 -14.79 -4.15
C ALA A 14 3.82 -13.53 -5.01
N ILE A 15 5.03 -13.34 -5.55
CA ILE A 15 5.32 -12.26 -6.50
C ILE A 15 4.52 -12.46 -7.79
N SER A 16 4.55 -13.66 -8.38
CA SER A 16 3.79 -13.99 -9.59
C SER A 16 2.30 -13.75 -9.40
N ASP A 17 1.73 -14.27 -8.30
CA ASP A 17 0.31 -14.11 -7.98
C ASP A 17 -0.08 -12.63 -7.76
N THR A 18 0.84 -11.83 -7.20
CA THR A 18 0.65 -10.37 -7.01
C THR A 18 0.69 -9.63 -8.34
N MET A 19 1.58 -10.02 -9.23
CA MET A 19 1.74 -9.41 -10.55
C MET A 19 0.66 -9.83 -11.55
N GLU A 20 -0.05 -10.92 -11.26
CA GLU A 20 -1.09 -11.43 -12.13
C GLU A 20 -2.16 -10.37 -12.42
N GLY A 21 -2.26 -9.96 -13.67
CA GLY A 21 -3.17 -8.93 -14.16
C GLY A 21 -2.80 -7.49 -13.79
N ILE A 22 -1.59 -7.22 -13.28
CA ILE A 22 -1.02 -5.86 -13.27
C ILE A 22 -0.51 -5.52 -14.66
N VAL A 23 0.12 -6.50 -15.33
CA VAL A 23 0.64 -6.35 -16.68
C VAL A 23 -0.04 -7.41 -17.55
N ASP A 24 -0.71 -6.99 -18.60
CA ASP A 24 -1.24 -7.85 -19.66
C ASP A 24 -0.57 -7.55 -20.99
N ALA A 25 -1.07 -8.17 -22.07
CA ALA A 25 -0.56 -7.94 -23.42
C ALA A 25 -0.75 -6.48 -23.92
N GLY A 26 -1.57 -5.70 -23.27
CA GLY A 26 -1.83 -4.28 -23.55
C GLY A 26 -1.03 -3.30 -22.70
N GLY A 27 -0.33 -3.78 -21.68
CA GLY A 27 0.48 -2.96 -20.77
C GLY A 27 -0.05 -2.94 -19.32
N PHE A 28 0.14 -1.82 -18.65
CA PHE A 28 -0.19 -1.64 -17.25
C PHE A 28 -1.66 -1.24 -17.06
N GLU A 29 -2.41 -1.98 -16.23
CA GLU A 29 -3.82 -1.69 -15.96
C GLU A 29 -4.05 -0.96 -14.63
N ALA A 30 -4.32 0.35 -14.66
CA ALA A 30 -4.71 1.13 -13.49
C ALA A 30 -5.94 0.56 -12.75
N ALA A 31 -6.84 -0.12 -13.46
CA ALA A 31 -8.03 -0.76 -12.90
C ALA A 31 -7.75 -1.79 -11.81
N ARG A 32 -6.52 -2.27 -11.69
CA ARG A 32 -6.08 -3.17 -10.61
C ARG A 32 -6.04 -2.50 -9.24
N PHE A 33 -5.97 -1.18 -9.20
CA PHE A 33 -6.09 -0.39 -7.98
C PHE A 33 -7.54 -0.05 -7.61
N GLY A 34 -8.51 -0.48 -8.43
CA GLY A 34 -9.95 -0.25 -8.24
C GLY A 34 -10.64 0.24 -9.51
N ALA A 35 -11.94 0.05 -9.61
CA ALA A 35 -12.72 0.37 -10.82
C ALA A 35 -12.59 1.85 -11.28
N ASN A 36 -12.36 2.77 -10.34
CA ASN A 36 -12.22 4.21 -10.62
C ASN A 36 -10.77 4.69 -10.44
N ALA A 37 -9.78 3.80 -10.57
CA ALA A 37 -8.39 4.15 -10.30
C ALA A 37 -7.85 5.24 -11.25
N ALA A 38 -8.21 5.21 -12.52
CA ALA A 38 -7.79 6.24 -13.48
C ALA A 38 -8.24 7.65 -13.07
N GLU A 39 -9.46 7.78 -12.54
CA GLU A 39 -9.96 9.05 -12.00
C GLU A 39 -9.35 9.37 -10.64
N GLY A 40 -9.24 8.37 -9.75
CA GLY A 40 -8.72 8.54 -8.39
C GLY A 40 -7.22 8.83 -8.33
N LEU A 41 -6.45 8.38 -9.34
CA LEU A 41 -5.02 8.61 -9.48
C LEU A 41 -4.68 9.79 -10.41
N GLY A 42 -5.66 10.33 -11.13
CA GLY A 42 -5.49 11.56 -11.90
C GLY A 42 -5.30 12.78 -10.99
N ASP A 43 -4.57 13.80 -11.45
CA ASP A 43 -4.34 15.08 -10.75
C ASP A 43 -3.69 14.95 -9.35
N ILE A 44 -2.97 13.88 -9.08
CA ILE A 44 -2.21 13.73 -7.84
C ILE A 44 -0.99 14.63 -7.89
N GLU A 45 -0.81 15.46 -6.85
CA GLU A 45 0.36 16.33 -6.70
C GLU A 45 1.43 15.75 -5.78
N SER A 46 1.04 14.87 -4.88
CA SER A 46 1.95 14.22 -3.93
C SER A 46 1.35 12.94 -3.37
N VAL A 47 2.20 12.10 -2.80
CA VAL A 47 1.81 10.87 -2.12
C VAL A 47 2.21 10.96 -0.65
N GLN A 48 1.32 10.53 0.23
CA GLN A 48 1.58 10.30 1.65
C GLN A 48 1.39 8.82 1.97
N ILE A 49 2.45 8.13 2.33
CA ILE A 49 2.39 6.72 2.74
C ILE A 49 2.29 6.64 4.26
N LEU A 50 1.34 5.83 4.75
CA LEU A 50 1.05 5.62 6.17
C LEU A 50 1.12 4.12 6.47
N ALA A 51 2.06 3.71 7.30
CA ALA A 51 2.25 2.31 7.64
C ALA A 51 2.99 2.14 8.98
N CYS A 52 3.04 0.90 9.46
CA CYS A 52 3.81 0.50 10.64
C CYS A 52 4.74 -0.68 10.30
N GLY A 53 5.79 -0.85 11.09
CA GLY A 53 6.70 -2.00 11.00
C GLY A 53 7.35 -2.16 9.62
N THR A 54 7.39 -3.39 9.11
CA THR A 54 8.01 -3.69 7.80
C THR A 54 7.28 -3.03 6.63
N SER A 55 5.98 -2.80 6.73
CA SER A 55 5.20 -2.06 5.74
C SER A 55 5.65 -0.60 5.63
N TYR A 56 6.05 0.02 6.74
CA TYR A 56 6.67 1.35 6.73
C TYR A 56 7.98 1.36 5.93
N TYR A 57 8.83 0.34 6.10
CA TYR A 57 10.08 0.22 5.34
C TYR A 57 9.83 -0.04 3.84
N ALA A 58 8.76 -0.76 3.48
CA ALA A 58 8.34 -0.86 2.09
C ALA A 58 7.96 0.51 1.51
N GLY A 59 7.26 1.33 2.29
CA GLY A 59 6.94 2.71 1.93
C GLY A 59 8.18 3.58 1.73
N LEU A 60 9.17 3.48 2.61
CA LEU A 60 10.45 4.20 2.46
C LEU A 60 11.17 3.84 1.17
N THR A 61 11.13 2.58 0.74
CA THR A 61 11.69 2.14 -0.54
C THR A 61 10.91 2.74 -1.70
N ALA A 62 9.58 2.67 -1.66
CA ALA A 62 8.71 3.17 -2.71
C ALA A 62 8.80 4.68 -2.91
N ARG A 63 9.13 5.44 -1.87
CA ARG A 63 9.35 6.88 -1.98
C ARG A 63 10.36 7.21 -3.07
N TYR A 64 11.49 6.50 -3.12
CA TYR A 64 12.51 6.73 -4.15
C TYR A 64 11.96 6.44 -5.56
N TRP A 65 11.16 5.39 -5.73
CA TRP A 65 10.56 5.07 -7.03
C TRP A 65 9.53 6.10 -7.46
N LEU A 66 8.66 6.55 -6.55
CA LEU A 66 7.66 7.58 -6.84
C LEU A 66 8.31 8.92 -7.23
N GLU A 67 9.38 9.30 -6.54
CA GLU A 67 10.10 10.53 -6.82
C GLU A 67 10.93 10.43 -8.12
N ASP A 68 11.63 9.31 -8.35
CA ASP A 68 12.54 9.13 -9.49
C ASP A 68 11.82 8.73 -10.79
N LEU A 69 10.87 7.81 -10.73
CA LEU A 69 10.19 7.27 -11.91
C LEU A 69 8.90 8.02 -12.26
N ALA A 70 8.08 8.34 -11.26
CA ALA A 70 6.82 9.05 -11.47
C ALA A 70 6.94 10.57 -11.37
N GLY A 71 8.03 11.10 -10.82
CA GLY A 71 8.22 12.53 -10.61
C GLY A 71 7.28 13.14 -9.58
N ILE A 72 6.72 12.32 -8.68
CA ILE A 72 5.72 12.73 -7.70
C ILE A 72 6.35 12.77 -6.30
N PRO A 73 6.32 13.92 -5.60
CA PRO A 73 6.82 14.03 -4.23
C PRO A 73 6.12 13.04 -3.30
N CYS A 74 6.91 12.32 -2.49
CA CYS A 74 6.39 11.31 -1.59
C CYS A 74 6.92 11.48 -0.16
N ALA A 75 6.00 11.56 0.81
CA ALA A 75 6.29 11.50 2.22
C ALA A 75 5.86 10.14 2.79
N VAL A 76 6.62 9.65 3.77
CA VAL A 76 6.33 8.39 4.45
C VAL A 76 6.36 8.61 5.95
N ASP A 77 5.26 8.35 6.62
CA ASP A 77 5.15 8.48 8.07
C ASP A 77 4.80 7.15 8.74
N ILE A 78 5.33 6.96 9.94
CA ILE A 78 4.81 5.92 10.82
C ILE A 78 3.38 6.30 11.22
N ALA A 79 2.44 5.39 11.00
CA ALA A 79 1.02 5.69 11.17
C ALA A 79 0.66 6.12 12.60
N SER A 80 1.31 5.55 13.62
CA SER A 80 1.13 5.97 15.02
C SER A 80 1.51 7.43 15.25
N GLU A 81 2.53 7.94 14.56
CA GLU A 81 2.98 9.33 14.69
C GLU A 81 2.12 10.30 13.89
N TYR A 82 1.74 9.90 12.67
CA TYR A 82 0.92 10.73 11.78
C TYR A 82 -0.39 11.17 12.43
N ARG A 83 -1.06 10.27 13.14
CA ARG A 83 -2.36 10.56 13.78
C ARG A 83 -2.30 11.59 14.90
N TYR A 84 -1.13 11.86 15.48
CA TYR A 84 -0.97 12.78 16.60
C TYR A 84 -0.33 14.12 16.21
N ARG A 85 0.32 14.19 15.07
CA ARG A 85 0.91 15.45 14.62
C ARG A 85 -0.11 16.33 13.89
N LYS A 86 0.12 17.64 13.90
CA LYS A 86 -0.64 18.57 13.06
C LYS A 86 -0.16 18.44 11.61
N VAL A 87 -1.04 18.00 10.73
CA VAL A 87 -0.78 17.80 9.30
C VAL A 87 -1.34 18.97 8.51
N VAL A 88 -0.59 19.42 7.51
CA VAL A 88 -1.09 20.35 6.49
C VAL A 88 -1.75 19.50 5.40
N ALA A 89 -3.07 19.52 5.36
CA ALA A 89 -3.84 18.73 4.40
C ALA A 89 -3.70 19.29 2.98
N ASN A 90 -3.54 18.38 1.99
CA ASN A 90 -3.62 18.69 0.58
C ASN A 90 -4.68 17.79 -0.09
N PRO A 91 -5.80 18.34 -0.60
CA PRO A 91 -6.87 17.55 -1.22
C PRO A 91 -6.42 16.76 -2.46
N ARG A 92 -5.31 17.16 -3.09
CA ARG A 92 -4.71 16.46 -4.24
C ARG A 92 -3.57 15.51 -3.85
N GLN A 93 -3.40 15.25 -2.56
CA GLN A 93 -2.48 14.22 -2.07
C GLN A 93 -3.17 12.86 -2.03
N LEU A 94 -2.49 11.83 -2.58
CA LEU A 94 -2.91 10.45 -2.42
C LEU A 94 -2.42 9.91 -1.06
N ILE A 95 -3.34 9.47 -0.24
CA ILE A 95 -3.03 8.77 1.01
C ILE A 95 -2.94 7.27 0.71
N VAL A 96 -1.75 6.71 0.85
CA VAL A 96 -1.50 5.27 0.66
C VAL A 96 -1.31 4.61 2.00
N THR A 97 -2.17 3.66 2.35
CA THR A 97 -2.00 2.83 3.54
C THR A 97 -1.45 1.46 3.15
N ILE A 98 -0.50 0.94 3.91
CA ILE A 98 0.09 -0.39 3.67
C ILE A 98 -0.09 -1.23 4.93
N SER A 99 -0.76 -2.37 4.80
CA SER A 99 -0.96 -3.30 5.90
C SER A 99 -1.08 -4.73 5.40
N GLN A 100 -0.39 -5.68 6.03
CA GLN A 100 -0.56 -7.09 5.71
C GLN A 100 -1.94 -7.59 6.14
N SER A 101 -2.34 -7.34 7.39
CA SER A 101 -3.61 -7.81 7.95
C SER A 101 -4.81 -6.95 7.58
N GLY A 102 -4.58 -5.67 7.25
CA GLY A 102 -5.64 -4.68 7.08
C GLY A 102 -6.38 -4.29 8.37
N GLU A 103 -5.87 -4.73 9.52
CA GLU A 103 -6.48 -4.50 10.85
C GLU A 103 -5.53 -3.74 11.80
N THR A 104 -4.41 -3.21 11.30
CA THR A 104 -3.45 -2.45 12.11
C THR A 104 -4.10 -1.17 12.63
N LEU A 105 -4.36 -1.10 13.94
CA LEU A 105 -5.11 0.00 14.56
C LEU A 105 -4.53 1.37 14.24
N ASP A 106 -3.22 1.55 14.40
CA ASP A 106 -2.57 2.84 14.13
C ASP A 106 -2.73 3.28 12.68
N THR A 107 -2.61 2.34 11.73
CA THR A 107 -2.80 2.63 10.30
C THR A 107 -4.25 3.00 9.98
N MET A 108 -5.22 2.33 10.61
CA MET A 108 -6.64 2.65 10.48
C MET A 108 -6.93 4.05 11.04
N GLU A 109 -6.43 4.36 12.23
CA GLU A 109 -6.67 5.66 12.86
C GLU A 109 -5.98 6.80 12.10
N ALA A 110 -4.78 6.56 11.54
CA ALA A 110 -4.12 7.51 10.66
C ALA A 110 -4.92 7.78 9.38
N LEU A 111 -5.50 6.74 8.77
CA LEU A 111 -6.39 6.88 7.62
C LEU A 111 -7.65 7.69 7.96
N LYS A 112 -8.30 7.39 9.09
CA LYS A 112 -9.46 8.16 9.57
C LYS A 112 -9.11 9.62 9.82
N TYR A 113 -7.95 9.88 10.42
CA TYR A 113 -7.47 11.22 10.66
C TYR A 113 -7.24 11.98 9.35
N ALA A 114 -6.55 11.39 8.37
CA ALA A 114 -6.37 12.00 7.05
C ALA A 114 -7.73 12.35 6.40
N LYS A 115 -8.69 11.43 6.44
CA LYS A 115 -10.05 11.67 5.91
C LYS A 115 -10.78 12.77 6.65
N SER A 116 -10.61 12.90 7.96
CA SER A 116 -11.20 13.98 8.75
C SER A 116 -10.66 15.36 8.38
N LEU A 117 -9.48 15.41 7.76
CA LEU A 117 -8.87 16.63 7.21
C LEU A 117 -9.27 16.90 5.74
N GLY A 118 -10.18 16.12 5.18
CA GLY A 118 -10.64 16.27 3.79
C GLY A 118 -9.72 15.60 2.75
N GLN A 119 -8.79 14.75 3.18
CA GLN A 119 -7.92 13.97 2.28
C GLN A 119 -8.63 12.67 1.85
N ASP A 120 -9.49 12.78 0.87
CA ASP A 120 -10.37 11.70 0.44
C ASP A 120 -9.78 10.78 -0.64
N ARG A 121 -8.65 11.14 -1.25
CA ARG A 121 -7.95 10.28 -2.21
C ARG A 121 -7.16 9.23 -1.46
N THR A 122 -7.72 8.04 -1.31
CA THR A 122 -7.15 6.99 -0.47
C THR A 122 -6.96 5.69 -1.24
N LEU A 123 -5.79 5.08 -1.12
CA LEU A 123 -5.44 3.77 -1.64
C LEU A 123 -4.95 2.88 -0.49
N SER A 124 -5.45 1.67 -0.42
CA SER A 124 -4.95 0.65 0.51
C SER A 124 -4.22 -0.46 -0.24
N ILE A 125 -2.98 -0.75 0.14
CA ILE A 125 -2.24 -1.94 -0.27
C ILE A 125 -2.34 -2.96 0.86
N CYS A 126 -3.09 -4.04 0.65
CA CYS A 126 -3.42 -5.00 1.71
C CYS A 126 -3.39 -6.43 1.19
N ASN A 127 -3.09 -7.39 2.08
CA ASN A 127 -3.12 -8.81 1.71
C ASN A 127 -4.45 -9.50 2.05
N VAL A 128 -5.18 -9.00 3.06
CA VAL A 128 -6.43 -9.62 3.53
C VAL A 128 -7.63 -8.87 2.98
N PRO A 129 -8.41 -9.49 2.06
CA PRO A 129 -9.66 -8.92 1.57
C PRO A 129 -10.66 -8.68 2.71
N GLU A 130 -11.56 -7.71 2.52
CA GLU A 130 -12.67 -7.39 3.43
C GLU A 130 -12.25 -6.95 4.85
N SER A 131 -10.95 -6.75 5.09
CA SER A 131 -10.46 -6.18 6.34
C SER A 131 -10.80 -4.69 6.47
N ALA A 132 -10.62 -4.13 7.64
CA ALA A 132 -11.13 -2.79 7.98
C ALA A 132 -10.49 -1.65 7.16
N ILE A 133 -9.17 -1.69 6.92
CA ILE A 133 -8.44 -0.64 6.17
C ILE A 133 -8.88 -0.60 4.69
N PRO A 134 -8.91 -1.72 3.93
CA PRO A 134 -9.47 -1.74 2.59
C PRO A 134 -10.88 -1.18 2.48
N ARG A 135 -11.78 -1.60 3.39
CA ARG A 135 -13.17 -1.10 3.39
C ARG A 135 -13.28 0.41 3.64
N ALA A 136 -12.30 1.00 4.33
CA ALA A 136 -12.26 2.43 4.60
C ALA A 136 -11.62 3.25 3.48
N SER A 137 -11.00 2.61 2.49
CA SER A 137 -10.27 3.24 1.37
C SER A 137 -11.13 3.30 0.11
N LYS A 138 -10.90 4.29 -0.75
CA LYS A 138 -11.57 4.40 -2.05
C LYS A 138 -11.00 3.45 -3.09
N LEU A 139 -9.68 3.27 -3.09
CA LEU A 139 -8.96 2.36 -3.96
C LEU A 139 -8.29 1.28 -3.13
N VAL A 140 -8.20 0.09 -3.68
CA VAL A 140 -7.60 -1.06 -2.99
C VAL A 140 -6.79 -1.90 -3.97
N PHE A 141 -5.59 -2.26 -3.55
CA PHE A 141 -4.77 -3.26 -4.20
C PHE A 141 -4.53 -4.44 -3.25
N TYR A 142 -4.87 -5.64 -3.67
CA TYR A 142 -4.63 -6.87 -2.89
C TYR A 142 -3.36 -7.58 -3.36
N THR A 143 -2.40 -7.78 -2.44
CA THR A 143 -1.08 -8.35 -2.74
C THR A 143 -1.07 -9.85 -2.98
N ARG A 144 -2.15 -10.57 -2.66
CA ARG A 144 -2.30 -12.03 -2.87
C ARG A 144 -1.13 -12.87 -2.36
N ALA A 145 -0.45 -12.42 -1.30
CA ALA A 145 0.69 -13.12 -0.72
C ALA A 145 0.31 -14.43 -0.02
N GLY A 146 -0.99 -14.72 0.10
CA GLY A 146 -1.49 -15.84 0.89
C GLY A 146 -1.31 -15.62 2.40
N ALA A 147 -1.62 -16.63 3.20
CA ALA A 147 -1.43 -16.56 4.64
C ALA A 147 0.08 -16.49 4.99
N GLU A 148 0.47 -15.50 5.78
CA GLU A 148 1.81 -15.41 6.35
C GLU A 148 1.75 -15.88 7.80
N ILE A 149 2.40 -17.03 8.07
CA ILE A 149 2.45 -17.62 9.39
C ILE A 149 3.87 -17.41 9.94
N GLY A 150 4.02 -16.39 10.79
CA GLY A 150 5.32 -16.06 11.38
C GLY A 150 5.34 -14.66 11.96
N VAL A 151 6.30 -14.40 12.85
CA VAL A 151 6.47 -13.07 13.45
C VAL A 151 7.16 -12.12 12.47
N ALA A 152 8.10 -12.62 11.67
CA ALA A 152 8.82 -11.83 10.69
C ALA A 152 8.07 -11.82 9.35
N SER A 153 7.76 -10.61 8.86
CA SER A 153 7.19 -10.42 7.54
C SER A 153 8.24 -10.66 6.46
N THR A 154 7.95 -11.55 5.52
CA THR A 154 8.86 -11.91 4.42
C THR A 154 8.18 -11.78 3.07
N LYS A 155 7.29 -12.71 2.71
CA LYS A 155 6.58 -12.66 1.43
C LYS A 155 5.61 -11.46 1.35
N ALA A 156 4.94 -11.11 2.46
CA ALA A 156 4.08 -9.94 2.50
C ALA A 156 4.86 -8.64 2.22
N PHE A 157 6.05 -8.48 2.81
CA PHE A 157 6.94 -7.34 2.50
C PHE A 157 7.31 -7.28 1.02
N THR A 158 7.73 -8.41 0.44
CA THR A 158 8.12 -8.48 -0.98
C THR A 158 6.95 -8.15 -1.90
N THR A 159 5.75 -8.66 -1.63
CA THR A 159 4.56 -8.37 -2.44
C THR A 159 4.07 -6.93 -2.27
N GLN A 160 4.27 -6.32 -1.11
CA GLN A 160 4.05 -4.88 -0.92
C GLN A 160 4.99 -4.04 -1.79
N LEU A 161 6.27 -4.41 -1.89
CA LEU A 161 7.22 -3.76 -2.80
C LEU A 161 6.77 -3.87 -4.26
N VAL A 162 6.30 -5.06 -4.69
CA VAL A 162 5.75 -5.25 -6.05
C VAL A 162 4.56 -4.35 -6.31
N ALA A 163 3.60 -4.29 -5.38
CA ALA A 163 2.42 -3.42 -5.50
C ALA A 163 2.79 -1.93 -5.56
N LEU A 164 3.76 -1.52 -4.76
CA LEU A 164 4.25 -0.14 -4.72
C LEU A 164 5.03 0.23 -5.98
N PHE A 165 5.84 -0.69 -6.52
CA PHE A 165 6.51 -0.49 -7.81
C PHE A 165 5.50 -0.39 -8.95
N ALA A 166 4.42 -1.15 -8.89
CA ALA A 166 3.34 -1.06 -9.85
C ALA A 166 2.54 0.26 -9.78
N LEU A 167 2.63 0.99 -8.67
CA LEU A 167 2.00 2.31 -8.50
C LEU A 167 2.84 3.43 -9.14
N THR A 168 4.12 3.19 -9.39
CA THR A 168 5.04 4.16 -10.02
C THR A 168 5.00 4.11 -11.54
#